data_c9b259af1a53860abe0369c40e950c09
#
_entry.id   c9b259af1a53860abe0369c40e950c09
#
_cell.length_a   1.000
_cell.length_b   1.000
_cell.length_c   1.000
_cell.angle_alpha   90.00
_cell.angle_beta   90.00
_cell.angle_gamma   90.00
#
_symmetry.space_group_name_H-M   'P 1'
#
loop_
_entity.id
_entity.type
_entity.pdbx_description
1 polymer ?
#
loop_
_entity_poly.entity_id
_entity_poly.type
_entity_poly.pdbx_seq_one_letter_code
_entity_poly.pdbx_strand_id
1 'polypeptide(L)'
;MYSDRVNVDLDELIDFRKRLIERADQLLDQKSKTERAIDEVAQTWKDEVFKKFESDFLQDVEEIKDLVEDLYWLHNPILQNYQQRLEEYLGNY
;
A
#
# COMPACT_ATOMS: atom_id res chain seq x y z
N MET A 1 33.89 1.34 -7.29
CA MET A 1 33.16 1.46 -6.01
C MET A 1 31.88 2.25 -6.13
N TYR A 2 31.93 3.45 -6.70
CA TYR A 2 30.75 4.27 -6.85
C TYR A 2 29.69 3.61 -7.77
N SER A 3 30.14 3.04 -8.88
CA SER A 3 29.26 2.37 -9.83
C SER A 3 28.61 1.11 -9.24
N ASP A 4 29.34 0.33 -8.44
CA ASP A 4 28.81 -0.85 -7.75
C ASP A 4 27.74 -0.46 -6.73
N ARG A 5 27.96 0.63 -6.02
CA ARG A 5 27.00 1.13 -5.06
C ARG A 5 25.71 1.56 -5.74
N VAL A 6 25.78 2.21 -6.89
CA VAL A 6 24.61 2.62 -7.66
C VAL A 6 23.85 1.38 -8.16
N ASN A 7 24.55 0.33 -8.59
CA ASN A 7 23.92 -0.94 -9.03
C ASN A 7 23.18 -1.61 -7.88
N VAL A 8 23.77 -1.64 -6.70
CA VAL A 8 23.13 -2.21 -5.51
C VAL A 8 21.88 -1.39 -5.15
N ASP A 9 21.97 -0.07 -5.20
CA ASP A 9 20.84 0.79 -4.93
C ASP A 9 19.70 0.58 -5.93
N LEU A 10 20.02 0.35 -7.19
CA LEU A 10 19.01 0.07 -8.21
C LEU A 10 18.29 -1.25 -7.94
N ASP A 11 19.04 -2.31 -7.66
CA ASP A 11 18.45 -3.61 -7.37
C ASP A 11 17.58 -3.55 -6.10
N GLU A 12 18.04 -2.85 -5.08
CA GLU A 12 17.27 -2.63 -3.86
C GLU A 12 15.99 -1.84 -4.13
N LEU A 13 16.06 -0.84 -4.99
CA LEU A 13 14.89 -0.03 -5.36
C LEU A 13 13.85 -0.87 -6.12
N ILE A 14 14.28 -1.69 -7.07
CA ILE A 14 13.39 -2.58 -7.82
C ILE A 14 12.69 -3.54 -6.86
N ASP A 15 13.45 -4.16 -5.97
CA ASP A 15 12.90 -5.09 -4.99
C ASP A 15 11.96 -4.39 -4.01
N PHE A 16 12.31 -3.20 -3.57
CA PHE A 16 11.46 -2.41 -2.68
C PHE A 16 10.12 -2.07 -3.33
N ARG A 17 10.13 -1.62 -4.59
CA ARG A 17 8.90 -1.32 -5.34
C ARG A 17 8.00 -2.53 -5.44
N LYS A 18 8.58 -3.70 -5.73
CA LYS A 18 7.85 -4.95 -5.83
C LYS A 18 7.17 -5.30 -4.50
N ARG A 19 7.91 -5.19 -3.40
CA ARG A 19 7.38 -5.43 -2.06
C ARG A 19 6.30 -4.42 -1.68
N LEU A 20 6.47 -3.17 -2.08
CA LEU A 20 5.49 -2.11 -1.81
C LEU A 20 4.14 -2.44 -2.44
N ILE A 21 4.13 -2.87 -3.70
CA ILE A 21 2.91 -3.26 -4.39
C ILE A 21 2.28 -4.49 -3.74
N GLU A 22 3.09 -5.49 -3.39
CA GLU A 22 2.59 -6.68 -2.69
C GLU A 22 1.93 -6.33 -1.36
N ARG A 23 2.54 -5.41 -0.60
CA ARG A 23 1.98 -4.95 0.68
C ARG A 23 0.69 -4.16 0.47
N ALA A 24 0.62 -3.34 -0.57
CA ALA A 24 -0.60 -2.61 -0.90
C ALA A 24 -1.75 -3.58 -1.22
N ASP A 25 -1.48 -4.62 -2.00
CA ASP A 25 -2.46 -5.67 -2.32
C ASP A 25 -2.94 -6.39 -1.07
N GLN A 26 -2.01 -6.71 -0.15
CA GLN A 26 -2.34 -7.35 1.12
C GLN A 26 -3.20 -6.45 2.01
N LEU A 27 -2.92 -5.15 2.04
CA LEU A 27 -3.73 -4.20 2.80
C LEU A 27 -5.16 -4.12 2.27
N LEU A 28 -5.35 -4.11 0.95
CA LEU A 28 -6.67 -4.13 0.35
C LEU A 28 -7.44 -5.41 0.70
N ASP A 29 -6.77 -6.55 0.66
CA ASP A 29 -7.37 -7.83 1.02
C ASP A 29 -7.79 -7.83 2.49
N GLN A 30 -6.93 -7.36 3.38
CA GLN A 30 -7.25 -7.26 4.81
C GLN A 30 -8.39 -6.28 5.07
N LYS A 31 -8.42 -5.16 4.35
CA LYS A 31 -9.52 -4.20 4.42
C LYS A 31 -10.86 -4.89 4.12
N SER A 32 -10.93 -5.62 3.00
CA SER A 32 -12.15 -6.32 2.59
C SER A 32 -12.58 -7.36 3.63
N LYS A 33 -11.65 -8.11 4.19
CA LYS A 33 -11.94 -9.10 5.22
C LYS A 33 -12.46 -8.45 6.49
N THR A 34 -11.90 -7.33 6.86
CA THR A 34 -12.31 -6.58 8.05
C THR A 34 -13.72 -6.01 7.86
N GLU A 35 -14.02 -5.46 6.70
CA GLU A 35 -15.36 -4.97 6.38
C GLU A 35 -16.42 -6.08 6.47
N ARG A 36 -16.10 -7.26 5.96
CA ARG A 36 -16.99 -8.43 6.06
C ARG A 36 -17.21 -8.86 7.50
N ALA A 37 -16.16 -8.86 8.32
CA ALA A 37 -16.27 -9.22 9.73
C ALA A 37 -17.18 -8.24 10.48
N ILE A 38 -17.09 -6.95 10.19
CA ILE A 38 -17.96 -5.93 10.78
C ILE A 38 -19.41 -6.14 10.32
N ASP A 39 -19.64 -6.43 9.05
CA ASP A 39 -20.98 -6.69 8.52
C ASP A 39 -21.64 -7.90 9.21
N GLU A 40 -20.87 -8.96 9.45
CA GLU A 40 -21.35 -10.14 10.16
C GLU A 40 -21.79 -9.81 11.58
N VAL A 41 -20.98 -9.04 12.31
CA VAL A 41 -21.33 -8.62 13.68
C VAL A 41 -22.55 -7.69 13.66
N ALA A 42 -22.64 -6.82 12.65
CA ALA A 42 -23.77 -5.87 12.53
C ALA A 42 -25.10 -6.56 12.33
N GLN A 43 -25.14 -7.80 11.84
CA GLN A 43 -26.37 -8.55 11.68
C GLN A 43 -27.04 -8.89 13.02
N THR A 44 -26.26 -9.06 14.08
CA THR A 44 -26.76 -9.48 15.39
C THR A 44 -26.62 -8.42 16.46
N TRP A 45 -25.63 -7.55 16.37
CA TRP A 45 -25.38 -6.51 17.38
C TRP A 45 -25.81 -5.15 16.83
N LYS A 46 -26.96 -4.66 17.30
CA LYS A 46 -27.62 -3.47 16.73
C LYS A 46 -27.86 -2.33 17.71
N ASP A 47 -27.18 -2.31 18.84
CA ASP A 47 -27.34 -1.23 19.79
C ASP A 47 -26.57 0.05 19.40
N GLU A 48 -26.82 1.13 20.13
CA GLU A 48 -26.22 2.43 19.84
C GLU A 48 -24.70 2.43 20.01
N VAL A 49 -24.19 1.64 20.95
CA VAL A 49 -22.74 1.52 21.18
C VAL A 49 -22.06 0.93 19.96
N PHE A 50 -22.63 -0.14 19.41
CA PHE A 50 -22.08 -0.77 18.21
C PHE A 50 -22.18 0.15 16.99
N LYS A 51 -23.29 0.86 16.83
CA LYS A 51 -23.46 1.78 15.69
C LYS A 51 -22.40 2.86 15.70
N LYS A 52 -22.07 3.41 16.85
CA LYS A 52 -21.02 4.40 16.97
C LYS A 52 -19.65 3.79 16.65
N PHE A 53 -19.37 2.63 17.21
CA PHE A 53 -18.14 1.90 16.95
C PHE A 53 -17.99 1.61 15.46
N GLU A 54 -19.05 1.10 14.82
CA GLU A 54 -19.05 0.77 13.40
C GLU A 54 -18.73 1.99 12.54
N SER A 55 -19.38 3.12 12.81
CA SER A 55 -19.15 4.35 12.08
C SER A 55 -17.70 4.82 12.17
N ASP A 56 -17.16 4.86 13.39
CA ASP A 56 -15.78 5.30 13.62
C ASP A 56 -14.78 4.34 12.99
N PHE A 57 -15.05 3.05 13.11
CA PHE A 57 -14.15 2.00 12.58
C PHE A 57 -14.14 1.99 11.06
N LEU A 58 -15.30 2.14 10.41
CA LEU A 58 -15.38 2.18 8.94
C LEU A 58 -14.70 3.42 8.39
N GLN A 59 -14.69 4.52 9.13
CA GLN A 59 -13.94 5.69 8.73
C GLN A 59 -12.43 5.42 8.73
N ASP A 60 -11.93 4.72 9.76
CA ASP A 60 -10.52 4.32 9.82
C ASP A 60 -10.16 3.36 8.69
N VAL A 61 -11.07 2.45 8.37
CA VAL A 61 -10.89 1.49 7.26
C VAL A 61 -10.79 2.21 5.91
N GLU A 62 -11.58 3.29 5.72
CA GLU A 62 -11.47 4.12 4.50
C GLU A 62 -10.10 4.79 4.38
N GLU A 63 -9.47 5.16 5.47
CA GLU A 63 -8.12 5.72 5.43
C GLU A 63 -7.09 4.72 4.90
N ILE A 64 -7.30 3.42 5.11
CA ILE A 64 -6.46 2.38 4.52
C ILE A 64 -6.56 2.40 3.00
N LYS A 65 -7.76 2.58 2.47
CA LYS A 65 -7.98 2.69 1.03
C LYS A 65 -7.23 3.88 0.46
N ASP A 66 -7.31 5.04 1.11
CA ASP A 66 -6.62 6.24 0.69
C ASP A 66 -5.10 6.04 0.70
N LEU A 67 -4.58 5.38 1.73
CA LEU A 67 -3.15 5.04 1.80
C LEU A 67 -2.73 4.15 0.63
N VAL A 68 -3.51 3.13 0.32
CA VAL A 68 -3.20 2.21 -0.78
C VAL A 68 -3.25 2.93 -2.12
N GLU A 69 -4.23 3.79 -2.34
CA GLU A 69 -4.31 4.60 -3.55
C GLU A 69 -3.09 5.51 -3.69
N ASP A 70 -2.63 6.12 -2.60
CA ASP A 70 -1.41 6.92 -2.62
C ASP A 70 -0.17 6.09 -2.94
N LEU A 71 -0.09 4.87 -2.43
CA LEU A 71 1.02 3.97 -2.76
C LEU A 71 1.07 3.66 -4.26
N TYR A 72 -0.08 3.39 -4.88
CA TYR A 72 -0.14 3.07 -6.31
C TYR A 72 0.04 4.28 -7.20
N TRP A 73 -0.62 5.39 -6.90
CA TRP A 73 -0.80 6.50 -7.83
C TRP A 73 0.10 7.68 -7.55
N LEU A 74 0.64 7.78 -6.35
CA LEU A 74 1.53 8.87 -5.97
C LEU A 74 2.96 8.37 -5.73
N HIS A 75 3.14 7.43 -4.83
CA HIS A 75 4.48 7.03 -4.39
C HIS A 75 5.17 6.11 -5.38
N ASN A 76 4.48 5.09 -5.89
CA ASN A 76 5.09 4.17 -6.84
C ASN A 76 5.53 4.83 -8.15
N PRO A 77 4.74 5.74 -8.76
CA PRO A 77 5.22 6.44 -9.96
C PRO A 77 6.46 7.29 -9.73
N ILE A 78 6.60 7.90 -8.57
CA ILE A 78 7.80 8.66 -8.22
C ILE A 78 9.01 7.73 -8.17
N LEU A 79 8.87 6.58 -7.50
CA LEU A 79 9.93 5.59 -7.42
C LEU A 79 10.25 4.98 -8.77
N GLN A 80 9.24 4.75 -9.60
CA GLN A 80 9.43 4.25 -10.96
C GLN A 80 10.24 5.22 -11.82
N ASN A 81 9.92 6.50 -11.73
CA ASN A 81 10.65 7.54 -12.44
C ASN A 81 12.11 7.61 -11.97
N TYR A 82 12.33 7.51 -10.68
CA TYR A 82 13.68 7.47 -10.11
C TYR A 82 14.43 6.23 -10.61
N GLN A 83 13.78 5.08 -10.65
CA GLN A 83 14.35 3.85 -11.17
C GLN A 83 14.78 4.02 -12.63
N GLN A 84 13.95 4.62 -13.47
CA GLN A 84 14.27 4.86 -14.88
C GLN A 84 15.50 5.74 -15.03
N ARG A 85 15.63 6.77 -14.19
CA ARG A 85 16.82 7.64 -14.21
C ARG A 85 18.09 6.89 -13.84
N LEU A 86 17.99 6.00 -12.85
CA LEU A 86 19.15 5.17 -12.48
C LEU A 86 19.53 4.21 -13.60
N GLU A 87 18.55 3.61 -14.26
CA GLU A 87 18.77 2.71 -15.39
C GLU A 87 19.48 3.44 -16.54
N GLU A 88 19.03 4.65 -16.88
CA GLU A 88 19.66 5.50 -17.88
C GLU A 88 21.08 5.88 -17.48
N TYR A 89 21.28 6.23 -16.23
CA TYR A 89 22.60 6.58 -15.70
C TYR A 89 23.57 5.43 -15.81
N LEU A 90 23.12 4.21 -15.56
CA LEU A 90 23.96 3.01 -15.64
C LEU A 90 24.17 2.53 -17.07
N GLY A 91 23.38 3.01 -18.01
CA GLY A 91 23.63 2.86 -19.45
C GLY A 91 23.15 1.57 -20.09
N ASN A 92 22.87 0.51 -19.35
CA ASN A 92 22.56 -0.80 -19.90
C ASN A 92 21.50 -1.56 -19.12
N TYR A 93 20.57 -0.88 -18.64
CA TYR A 93 19.46 -1.56 -17.98
C TYR A 93 18.21 -1.62 -18.83
#